data_3527e6ee580ce84d0422ead84847d071
#
_entry.id   3527e6ee580ce84d0422ead84847d071
#
_cell.length_a   1.000
_cell.length_b   1.000
_cell.length_c   1.000
_cell.angle_alpha   90.00
_cell.angle_beta   90.00
_cell.angle_gamma   90.00
#
_symmetry.space_group_name_H-M   'P 1'
#
loop_
_entity.id
_entity.type
_entity.pdbx_description
1 polymer ?
#
loop_
_entity_poly.entity_id
_entity_poly.type
_entity_poly.pdbx_seq_one_letter_code
_entity_poly.pdbx_strand_id
1 'polypeptide(L)'
;MHNLDDISRLDAIRVLAAPHRFEILRILLAQPQTITMLGTRLGKHPAWVRHHVKALEAAKLVRLTEVRATRNFTEKYYAGTSAAFSISLVVRPEPGPESPLIAMVSHDMAVEALADDPDDPHPLATMVAGSLDSLIGVRQGLADIAGCHLLDSDTGEYNAPYARHIFPDRDVILVTLAHREQGLIVAPANPHGVATMADVGQRALRLANRNRGSGTRLWIDHALADLGADPSAIPGYETAYDTHTGVAEAVARGTADVAVGVAAAAERLGLGFVPLFRERYDLVMSVEVYQREETVRLIERLHSKTFRHTVSRIPGYESGATGDELRLAV
;
A
#
# COMPACT_ATOMS: atom_id res chain seq x y z
N MET A 1 5.62 -14.22 17.96
CA MET A 1 5.34 -13.17 16.99
C MET A 1 6.65 -12.46 16.66
N HIS A 2 7.10 -12.52 15.43
CA HIS A 2 8.28 -11.77 14.98
C HIS A 2 7.78 -10.43 14.48
N ASN A 3 8.12 -9.33 15.17
CA ASN A 3 7.70 -7.99 14.77
C ASN A 3 8.60 -7.47 13.66
N LEU A 4 7.99 -6.81 12.67
CA LEU A 4 8.62 -5.90 11.74
C LEU A 4 8.45 -4.49 12.32
N ASP A 5 9.56 -3.77 12.57
CA ASP A 5 9.52 -2.39 13.02
C ASP A 5 9.90 -1.44 11.87
N ASP A 6 9.27 -0.29 11.83
CA ASP A 6 9.58 0.75 10.85
C ASP A 6 10.57 1.78 11.40
N ILE A 7 11.58 2.11 10.59
CA ILE A 7 12.58 3.13 10.89
C ILE A 7 12.25 4.38 10.07
N SER A 8 11.50 5.30 10.66
CA SER A 8 11.18 6.62 10.11
C SER A 8 12.03 7.75 10.71
N ARG A 9 12.77 7.46 11.80
CA ARG A 9 13.58 8.44 12.51
C ARG A 9 14.92 8.66 11.81
N LEU A 10 15.22 9.89 11.46
CA LEU A 10 16.44 10.29 10.73
C LEU A 10 17.73 9.91 11.47
N ASP A 11 17.76 9.95 12.82
CA ASP A 11 18.90 9.54 13.63
C ASP A 11 19.21 8.04 13.48
N ALA A 12 18.20 7.18 13.43
CA ALA A 12 18.39 5.75 13.22
C ALA A 12 18.83 5.45 11.77
N ILE A 13 18.26 6.13 10.79
CA ILE A 13 18.69 6.05 9.38
C ILE A 13 20.16 6.47 9.23
N ARG A 14 20.56 7.55 9.88
CA ARG A 14 21.95 8.02 9.92
C ARG A 14 22.92 6.98 10.50
N VAL A 15 22.49 6.24 11.51
CA VAL A 15 23.28 5.15 12.09
C VAL A 15 23.45 4.03 11.06
N LEU A 16 22.41 3.68 10.32
CA LEU A 16 22.43 2.61 9.30
C LEU A 16 23.11 3.00 7.99
N ALA A 17 23.30 4.30 7.71
CA ALA A 17 24.02 4.76 6.53
C ALA A 17 25.50 4.31 6.49
N ALA A 18 26.06 3.84 7.63
CA ALA A 18 27.39 3.24 7.67
C ALA A 18 27.30 1.74 7.29
N PRO A 19 27.92 1.27 6.16
CA PRO A 19 27.78 -0.10 5.66
C PRO A 19 28.08 -1.18 6.71
N HIS A 20 29.08 -0.96 7.56
CA HIS A 20 29.46 -1.90 8.61
C HIS A 20 28.39 -2.04 9.72
N ARG A 21 27.65 -0.97 10.05
CA ARG A 21 26.56 -1.05 11.03
C ARG A 21 25.37 -1.82 10.46
N PHE A 22 25.09 -1.60 9.18
CA PHE A 22 24.06 -2.35 8.46
C PHE A 22 24.38 -3.86 8.44
N GLU A 23 25.64 -4.22 8.17
CA GLU A 23 26.09 -5.61 8.18
C GLU A 23 26.01 -6.24 9.59
N ILE A 24 26.48 -5.52 10.62
CA ILE A 24 26.37 -5.97 12.02
C ILE A 24 24.91 -6.17 12.40
N LEU A 25 24.02 -5.25 12.06
CA LEU A 25 22.59 -5.37 12.33
C LEU A 25 22.02 -6.62 11.68
N ARG A 26 22.30 -6.88 10.40
CA ARG A 26 21.83 -8.10 9.71
C ARG A 26 22.26 -9.38 10.41
N ILE A 27 23.48 -9.43 10.93
CA ILE A 27 23.94 -10.59 11.70
C ILE A 27 23.17 -10.74 13.01
N LEU A 28 22.95 -9.63 13.73
CA LEU A 28 22.25 -9.61 15.01
C LEU A 28 20.75 -9.83 14.91
N LEU A 29 20.14 -9.58 13.75
CA LEU A 29 18.75 -9.93 13.45
C LEU A 29 18.60 -11.45 13.28
N ALA A 30 19.61 -12.13 12.73
CA ALA A 30 19.56 -13.56 12.50
C ALA A 30 19.68 -14.37 13.81
N GLN A 31 20.59 -13.95 14.72
CA GLN A 31 20.82 -14.62 16.00
C GLN A 31 21.66 -13.76 16.96
N PRO A 32 21.49 -13.94 18.29
CA PRO A 32 22.32 -13.25 19.27
C PRO A 32 23.81 -13.56 19.11
N GLN A 33 24.66 -12.54 19.18
CA GLN A 33 26.12 -12.66 19.06
C GLN A 33 26.83 -11.83 20.13
N THR A 34 28.04 -12.29 20.53
CA THR A 34 28.95 -11.47 21.33
C THR A 34 29.80 -10.54 20.42
N ILE A 35 30.38 -9.51 21.02
CA ILE A 35 31.33 -8.60 20.32
C ILE A 35 32.51 -9.39 19.73
N THR A 36 33.00 -10.41 20.43
CA THR A 36 34.10 -11.26 19.97
C THR A 36 33.69 -12.10 18.77
N MET A 37 32.50 -12.73 18.82
CA MET A 37 31.99 -13.54 17.70
C MET A 37 31.78 -12.67 16.45
N LEU A 38 31.22 -11.48 16.60
CA LEU A 38 31.09 -10.51 15.49
C LEU A 38 32.46 -10.09 14.95
N GLY A 39 33.44 -9.86 15.84
CA GLY A 39 34.80 -9.52 15.45
C GLY A 39 35.45 -10.61 14.59
N THR A 40 35.35 -11.86 15.02
CA THR A 40 35.84 -13.02 14.25
C THR A 40 35.15 -13.13 12.90
N ARG A 41 33.82 -13.01 12.87
CA ARG A 41 33.03 -13.13 11.63
C ARG A 41 33.32 -12.05 10.61
N LEU A 42 33.57 -10.83 11.09
CA LEU A 42 33.82 -9.64 10.23
C LEU A 42 35.30 -9.40 9.96
N GLY A 43 36.23 -10.16 10.55
CA GLY A 43 37.67 -9.91 10.46
C GLY A 43 38.05 -8.57 11.12
N LYS A 44 37.37 -8.14 12.18
CA LYS A 44 37.56 -6.84 12.84
C LYS A 44 37.91 -7.00 14.31
N HIS A 45 38.74 -6.04 14.82
CA HIS A 45 39.09 -6.03 16.22
C HIS A 45 37.86 -5.80 17.12
N PRO A 46 37.71 -6.48 18.27
CA PRO A 46 36.55 -6.36 19.17
C PRO A 46 36.23 -4.93 19.61
N ALA A 47 37.22 -4.08 19.83
CA ALA A 47 37.00 -2.68 20.18
C ALA A 47 36.28 -1.89 19.08
N TRP A 48 36.61 -2.15 17.81
CA TRP A 48 35.94 -1.57 16.66
C TRP A 48 34.48 -2.03 16.59
N VAL A 49 34.22 -3.34 16.74
CA VAL A 49 32.85 -3.90 16.76
C VAL A 49 32.04 -3.30 17.89
N ARG A 50 32.64 -3.19 19.09
CA ARG A 50 31.97 -2.56 20.26
C ARG A 50 31.47 -1.14 19.94
N HIS A 51 32.27 -0.32 19.28
CA HIS A 51 31.91 1.02 18.89
C HIS A 51 30.63 1.02 18.02
N HIS A 52 30.55 0.14 17.01
CA HIS A 52 29.41 0.06 16.12
C HIS A 52 28.16 -0.54 16.79
N VAL A 53 28.32 -1.59 17.62
CA VAL A 53 27.22 -2.17 18.40
C VAL A 53 26.63 -1.16 19.37
N LYS A 54 27.46 -0.34 20.02
CA LYS A 54 26.99 0.73 20.91
C LYS A 54 26.22 1.82 20.18
N ALA A 55 26.60 2.17 18.95
CA ALA A 55 25.84 3.11 18.13
C ALA A 55 24.46 2.53 17.74
N LEU A 56 24.39 1.26 17.36
CA LEU A 56 23.14 0.55 17.08
C LEU A 56 22.25 0.42 18.32
N GLU A 57 22.83 0.17 19.51
CA GLU A 57 22.12 0.09 20.79
C GLU A 57 21.52 1.45 21.18
N ALA A 58 22.29 2.55 21.03
CA ALA A 58 21.81 3.91 21.25
C ALA A 58 20.65 4.29 20.31
N ALA A 59 20.67 3.80 19.06
CA ALA A 59 19.59 3.95 18.11
C ALA A 59 18.41 3.01 18.36
N LYS A 60 18.47 2.14 19.39
CA LYS A 60 17.45 1.13 19.75
C LYS A 60 17.22 0.05 18.68
N LEU A 61 18.19 -0.17 17.81
CA LEU A 61 18.11 -1.19 16.75
C LEU A 61 18.60 -2.57 17.24
N VAL A 62 19.44 -2.58 18.28
CA VAL A 62 19.91 -3.78 18.96
C VAL A 62 19.81 -3.62 20.47
N ARG A 63 19.74 -4.75 21.18
CA ARG A 63 19.69 -4.78 22.64
C ARG A 63 20.59 -5.87 23.21
N LEU A 64 21.02 -5.70 24.44
CA LEU A 64 21.62 -6.75 25.22
C LEU A 64 20.53 -7.76 25.63
N THR A 65 20.70 -9.01 25.25
CA THR A 65 19.71 -10.07 25.52
C THR A 65 20.14 -11.00 26.65
N GLU A 66 21.44 -11.22 26.79
CA GLU A 66 21.96 -12.16 27.77
C GLU A 66 23.35 -11.76 28.26
N VAL A 67 23.62 -12.03 29.51
CA VAL A 67 24.94 -11.91 30.12
C VAL A 67 25.34 -13.26 30.74
N ARG A 68 26.36 -13.91 30.18
CA ARG A 68 26.92 -15.16 30.72
C ARG A 68 28.21 -14.86 31.48
N ALA A 69 28.21 -15.15 32.76
CA ALA A 69 29.39 -15.04 33.60
C ALA A 69 30.07 -16.41 33.73
N THR A 70 31.33 -16.47 33.39
CA THR A 70 32.21 -17.60 33.68
C THR A 70 33.23 -17.17 34.76
N ARG A 71 34.00 -18.15 35.31
CA ARG A 71 34.95 -17.85 36.41
C ARG A 71 35.94 -16.74 36.11
N ASN A 72 36.25 -16.48 34.81
CA ASN A 72 37.30 -15.57 34.39
C ASN A 72 36.85 -14.41 33.50
N PHE A 73 35.63 -14.43 32.95
CA PHE A 73 35.15 -13.36 32.02
C PHE A 73 33.62 -13.36 31.94
N THR A 74 33.12 -12.22 31.46
CA THR A 74 31.69 -12.01 31.26
C THR A 74 31.43 -11.79 29.75
N GLU A 75 30.59 -12.67 29.20
CA GLU A 75 30.14 -12.55 27.81
C GLU A 75 28.79 -11.82 27.75
N LYS A 76 28.67 -10.87 26.84
CA LYS A 76 27.47 -10.08 26.59
C LYS A 76 26.95 -10.41 25.20
N TYR A 77 25.72 -10.92 25.08
CA TYR A 77 25.07 -11.24 23.83
C TYR A 77 24.12 -10.14 23.43
N TYR A 78 24.23 -9.68 22.19
CA TYR A 78 23.39 -8.67 21.58
C TYR A 78 22.56 -9.29 20.46
N ALA A 79 21.32 -8.83 20.29
CA ALA A 79 20.42 -9.20 19.21
C ALA A 79 19.68 -7.97 18.69
N GLY A 80 19.09 -8.07 17.51
CA GLY A 80 18.14 -7.07 17.00
C GLY A 80 16.95 -6.91 17.95
N THR A 81 16.38 -5.73 18.01
CA THR A 81 15.17 -5.45 18.81
C THR A 81 13.91 -6.01 18.16
N SER A 82 13.94 -6.24 16.86
CA SER A 82 12.85 -6.79 16.03
C SER A 82 13.38 -7.90 15.12
N ALA A 83 12.49 -8.61 14.44
CA ALA A 83 12.87 -9.66 13.49
C ALA A 83 13.41 -9.09 12.18
N ALA A 84 12.89 -7.93 11.76
CA ALA A 84 13.35 -7.17 10.64
C ALA A 84 13.01 -5.68 10.84
N PHE A 85 13.61 -4.81 10.02
CA PHE A 85 13.29 -3.38 9.96
C PHE A 85 12.98 -3.02 8.52
N SER A 86 11.92 -2.23 8.32
CA SER A 86 11.70 -1.42 7.11
C SER A 86 12.30 -0.04 7.32
N ILE A 87 12.66 0.64 6.23
CA ILE A 87 13.12 2.02 6.27
C ILE A 87 12.18 2.81 5.37
N SER A 88 11.38 3.70 5.97
CA SER A 88 10.41 4.55 5.28
C SER A 88 10.70 6.01 5.60
N LEU A 89 11.12 6.76 4.60
CA LEU A 89 11.38 8.20 4.71
C LEU A 89 10.98 8.90 3.42
N VAL A 90 10.08 9.86 3.52
CA VAL A 90 9.76 10.79 2.44
C VAL A 90 10.46 12.12 2.71
N VAL A 91 11.34 12.52 1.79
CA VAL A 91 11.97 13.85 1.84
C VAL A 91 11.03 14.83 1.15
N ARG A 92 10.52 15.78 1.91
CA ARG A 92 9.61 16.83 1.42
C ARG A 92 10.35 18.16 1.32
N PRO A 93 9.92 19.05 0.41
CA PRO A 93 10.35 20.44 0.49
C PRO A 93 9.89 21.06 1.82
N GLU A 94 10.49 22.17 2.19
CA GLU A 94 10.01 23.00 3.31
C GLU A 94 8.52 23.33 3.07
N PRO A 95 7.65 23.27 4.10
CA PRO A 95 6.25 23.63 3.96
C PRO A 95 6.09 25.07 3.43
N GLY A 96 5.39 25.20 2.33
CA GLY A 96 5.14 26.49 1.68
C GLY A 96 3.97 26.42 0.72
N PRO A 97 3.48 27.54 0.22
CA PRO A 97 2.32 27.59 -0.66
C PRO A 97 2.53 26.85 -2.00
N GLU A 98 3.78 26.52 -2.35
CA GLU A 98 4.15 25.78 -3.55
C GLU A 98 4.55 24.31 -3.25
N SER A 99 4.33 23.82 -2.03
CA SER A 99 4.66 22.45 -1.70
C SER A 99 3.67 21.48 -2.35
N PRO A 100 4.14 20.43 -3.07
CA PRO A 100 3.24 19.47 -3.70
C PRO A 100 2.46 18.68 -2.64
N LEU A 101 1.20 18.37 -2.92
CA LEU A 101 0.47 17.35 -2.19
C LEU A 101 1.01 15.97 -2.57
N ILE A 102 1.22 15.12 -1.57
CA ILE A 102 1.67 13.74 -1.78
C ILE A 102 0.48 12.81 -1.53
N ALA A 103 0.08 12.05 -2.54
CA ALA A 103 -0.97 11.05 -2.44
C ALA A 103 -0.41 9.63 -2.55
N MET A 104 -0.72 8.76 -1.59
CA MET A 104 -0.56 7.32 -1.72
C MET A 104 -1.86 6.74 -2.27
N VAL A 105 -1.80 6.15 -3.45
CA VAL A 105 -2.99 5.75 -4.22
C VAL A 105 -2.74 4.43 -4.94
N SER A 106 -3.79 3.64 -5.18
CA SER A 106 -3.71 2.59 -6.17
C SER A 106 -3.66 3.20 -7.58
N HIS A 107 -3.00 2.50 -8.51
CA HIS A 107 -3.00 2.92 -9.91
C HIS A 107 -4.44 2.99 -10.42
N ASP A 108 -4.87 4.20 -10.82
CA ASP A 108 -6.25 4.49 -11.22
C ASP A 108 -6.29 5.62 -12.26
N MET A 109 -7.12 5.46 -13.30
CA MET A 109 -7.18 6.41 -14.41
C MET A 109 -7.80 7.77 -14.01
N ALA A 110 -8.71 7.80 -13.03
CA ALA A 110 -9.23 9.06 -12.52
C ALA A 110 -8.20 9.78 -11.64
N VAL A 111 -7.36 9.03 -10.92
CA VAL A 111 -6.21 9.61 -10.19
C VAL A 111 -5.18 10.14 -11.17
N GLU A 112 -4.87 9.41 -12.25
CA GLU A 112 -3.98 9.91 -13.30
C GLU A 112 -4.51 11.22 -13.89
N ALA A 113 -5.79 11.26 -14.26
CA ALA A 113 -6.43 12.45 -14.78
C ALA A 113 -6.46 13.62 -13.76
N LEU A 114 -6.51 13.31 -12.45
CA LEU A 114 -6.43 14.32 -11.39
C LEU A 114 -5.00 14.84 -11.21
N ALA A 115 -3.99 14.00 -11.38
CA ALA A 115 -2.58 14.37 -11.21
C ALA A 115 -1.99 15.05 -12.46
N ASP A 116 -2.51 14.73 -13.64
CA ASP A 116 -2.02 15.24 -14.94
C ASP A 116 -2.75 16.54 -15.31
N ASP A 117 -2.43 17.63 -14.63
CA ASP A 117 -2.89 18.98 -14.97
C ASP A 117 -1.68 19.86 -15.30
N PRO A 118 -1.44 20.15 -16.59
CA PRO A 118 -0.31 20.97 -17.00
C PRO A 118 -0.42 22.43 -16.53
N ASP A 119 -1.62 22.88 -16.19
CA ASP A 119 -1.91 24.25 -15.74
C ASP A 119 -1.90 24.36 -14.19
N ASP A 120 -1.78 23.25 -13.47
CA ASP A 120 -1.69 23.27 -12.01
C ASP A 120 -0.24 23.54 -11.58
N PRO A 121 0.07 24.68 -10.93
CA PRO A 121 1.40 24.97 -10.40
C PRO A 121 1.79 24.03 -9.24
N HIS A 122 0.84 23.27 -8.70
CA HIS A 122 1.04 22.38 -7.54
C HIS A 122 0.60 20.96 -7.89
N PRO A 123 1.40 20.21 -8.66
CA PRO A 123 1.03 18.87 -9.10
C PRO A 123 0.84 17.93 -7.91
N LEU A 124 -0.19 17.08 -8.02
CA LEU A 124 -0.38 15.97 -7.09
C LEU A 124 0.70 14.91 -7.32
N ALA A 125 1.66 14.82 -6.41
CA ALA A 125 2.68 13.78 -6.46
C ALA A 125 2.10 12.45 -5.99
N THR A 126 2.10 11.42 -6.84
CA THR A 126 1.51 10.12 -6.52
C THR A 126 2.54 9.05 -6.19
N MET A 127 2.27 8.27 -5.16
CA MET A 127 2.99 7.05 -4.78
C MET A 127 2.04 5.86 -4.90
N VAL A 128 2.42 4.83 -5.64
CA VAL A 128 1.56 3.66 -5.82
C VAL A 128 1.57 2.77 -4.57
N ALA A 129 0.40 2.56 -3.98
CA ALA A 129 0.20 1.69 -2.82
C ALA A 129 -1.21 1.09 -2.81
N GLY A 130 -1.41 0.00 -2.07
CA GLY A 130 -2.74 -0.53 -1.80
C GLY A 130 -3.54 0.40 -0.87
N SER A 131 -4.87 0.30 -0.91
CA SER A 131 -5.75 1.20 -0.12
C SER A 131 -5.45 1.19 1.38
N LEU A 132 -5.19 0.02 1.96
CA LEU A 132 -4.87 -0.08 3.39
C LEU A 132 -3.49 0.53 3.70
N ASP A 133 -2.48 0.24 2.86
CA ASP A 133 -1.14 0.80 3.00
C ASP A 133 -1.17 2.32 2.81
N SER A 134 -2.05 2.83 1.93
CA SER A 134 -2.25 4.27 1.73
C SER A 134 -2.79 4.96 2.98
N LEU A 135 -3.81 4.38 3.64
CA LEU A 135 -4.33 4.90 4.92
C LEU A 135 -3.25 4.88 6.01
N ILE A 136 -2.50 3.78 6.11
CA ILE A 136 -1.39 3.65 7.07
C ILE A 136 -0.30 4.67 6.75
N GLY A 137 0.04 4.88 5.48
CA GLY A 137 1.03 5.86 5.05
C GLY A 137 0.65 7.29 5.42
N VAL A 138 -0.61 7.68 5.26
CA VAL A 138 -1.13 8.99 5.74
C VAL A 138 -1.07 9.07 7.26
N ARG A 139 -1.42 8.00 7.98
CA ARG A 139 -1.30 7.94 9.44
C ARG A 139 0.13 8.16 9.93
N GLN A 140 1.11 7.62 9.20
CA GLN A 140 2.54 7.74 9.48
C GLN A 140 3.17 9.06 8.98
N GLY A 141 2.41 9.89 8.25
CA GLY A 141 2.91 11.14 7.67
C GLY A 141 3.77 10.97 6.42
N LEU A 142 3.71 9.80 5.76
CA LEU A 142 4.41 9.54 4.50
C LEU A 142 3.71 10.23 3.31
N ALA A 143 2.40 10.45 3.40
CA ALA A 143 1.58 11.13 2.42
C ALA A 143 0.58 12.07 3.09
N ASP A 144 0.00 12.98 2.31
CA ASP A 144 -1.07 13.88 2.73
C ASP A 144 -2.45 13.26 2.47
N ILE A 145 -2.57 12.51 1.40
CA ILE A 145 -3.82 11.95 0.89
C ILE A 145 -3.66 10.45 0.65
N ALA A 146 -4.65 9.67 1.08
CA ALA A 146 -4.76 8.24 0.77
C ALA A 146 -5.88 8.00 -0.24
N GLY A 147 -5.60 7.27 -1.33
CA GLY A 147 -6.65 6.72 -2.18
C GLY A 147 -7.17 5.40 -1.61
N CYS A 148 -8.47 5.30 -1.45
CA CYS A 148 -9.08 4.18 -0.75
C CYS A 148 -10.35 3.67 -1.44
N HIS A 149 -10.48 2.32 -1.51
CA HIS A 149 -11.68 1.65 -2.06
C HIS A 149 -11.90 0.30 -1.34
N LEU A 150 -11.96 0.34 -0.01
CA LEU A 150 -12.12 -0.81 0.87
C LEU A 150 -13.58 -1.01 1.21
N LEU A 151 -14.14 -2.15 0.84
CA LEU A 151 -15.46 -2.57 1.27
C LEU A 151 -15.35 -3.22 2.65
N ASP A 152 -16.13 -2.74 3.59
CA ASP A 152 -16.35 -3.40 4.88
C ASP A 152 -17.49 -4.41 4.72
N SER A 153 -17.18 -5.68 4.88
CA SER A 153 -18.14 -6.77 4.67
C SER A 153 -19.26 -6.83 5.70
N ASP A 154 -19.00 -6.33 6.90
CA ASP A 154 -19.97 -6.39 7.99
C ASP A 154 -21.04 -5.30 7.86
N THR A 155 -20.64 -4.13 7.39
CA THR A 155 -21.55 -2.96 7.25
C THR A 155 -22.01 -2.72 5.82
N GLY A 156 -21.28 -3.23 4.81
CA GLY A 156 -21.49 -2.90 3.40
C GLY A 156 -21.03 -1.48 3.03
N GLU A 157 -20.41 -0.75 3.95
CA GLU A 157 -19.91 0.60 3.71
C GLU A 157 -18.50 0.58 3.09
N TYR A 158 -18.23 1.57 2.21
CA TYR A 158 -16.88 1.78 1.69
C TYR A 158 -16.10 2.76 2.55
N ASN A 159 -14.83 2.44 2.80
CA ASN A 159 -13.76 3.32 3.29
C ASN A 159 -13.96 3.87 4.72
N ALA A 160 -15.15 4.35 5.09
CA ALA A 160 -15.39 4.99 6.37
C ALA A 160 -15.08 4.11 7.60
N PRO A 161 -15.45 2.82 7.66
CA PRO A 161 -15.09 1.94 8.78
C PRO A 161 -13.57 1.81 8.94
N TYR A 162 -12.83 1.63 7.85
CA TYR A 162 -11.38 1.54 7.89
C TYR A 162 -10.73 2.85 8.31
N ALA A 163 -11.22 3.99 7.78
CA ALA A 163 -10.72 5.30 8.16
C ALA A 163 -10.92 5.57 9.67
N ARG A 164 -12.10 5.28 10.24
CA ARG A 164 -12.34 5.39 11.69
C ARG A 164 -11.38 4.53 12.50
N HIS A 165 -11.09 3.31 12.03
CA HIS A 165 -10.19 2.40 12.73
C HIS A 165 -8.73 2.86 12.69
N ILE A 166 -8.28 3.38 11.55
CA ILE A 166 -6.89 3.84 11.36
C ILE A 166 -6.65 5.20 12.02
N PHE A 167 -7.68 6.07 12.09
CA PHE A 167 -7.59 7.43 12.65
C PHE A 167 -8.51 7.62 13.87
N PRO A 168 -8.32 6.85 14.96
CA PRO A 168 -9.21 6.92 16.14
C PRO A 168 -9.02 8.19 16.98
N ASP A 169 -8.01 9.02 16.68
CA ASP A 169 -7.56 10.16 17.48
C ASP A 169 -7.56 11.48 16.69
N ARG A 170 -8.09 11.50 15.48
CA ARG A 170 -8.14 12.70 14.63
C ARG A 170 -9.29 12.67 13.64
N ASP A 171 -9.84 13.83 13.35
CA ASP A 171 -10.83 14.01 12.31
C ASP A 171 -10.22 13.81 10.93
N VAL A 172 -10.93 13.08 10.07
CA VAL A 172 -10.58 12.89 8.67
C VAL A 172 -11.76 13.18 7.77
N ILE A 173 -11.44 13.55 6.53
CA ILE A 173 -12.43 13.81 5.48
C ILE A 173 -12.18 12.81 4.36
N LEU A 174 -13.26 12.21 3.90
CA LEU A 174 -13.32 11.39 2.70
C LEU A 174 -13.96 12.22 1.60
N VAL A 175 -13.29 12.33 0.46
CA VAL A 175 -13.81 13.00 -0.72
C VAL A 175 -13.95 11.98 -1.83
N THR A 176 -15.15 11.77 -2.35
CA THR A 176 -15.39 10.80 -3.40
C THR A 176 -14.72 11.23 -4.71
N LEU A 177 -13.82 10.41 -5.23
CA LEU A 177 -13.21 10.62 -6.54
C LEU A 177 -14.14 10.12 -7.65
N ALA A 178 -14.61 8.88 -7.54
CA ALA A 178 -15.50 8.27 -8.52
C ALA A 178 -16.17 7.00 -7.95
N HIS A 179 -17.30 6.61 -8.53
CA HIS A 179 -17.72 5.22 -8.51
C HIS A 179 -17.17 4.53 -9.76
N ARG A 180 -16.73 3.28 -9.62
CA ARG A 180 -16.17 2.52 -10.72
C ARG A 180 -16.65 1.06 -10.70
N GLU A 181 -16.80 0.49 -11.87
CA GLU A 181 -17.25 -0.88 -12.05
C GLU A 181 -16.04 -1.81 -12.05
N GLN A 182 -16.10 -2.83 -11.21
CA GLN A 182 -15.15 -3.94 -11.20
C GLN A 182 -15.82 -5.23 -11.68
N GLY A 183 -15.04 -6.07 -12.34
CA GLY A 183 -15.55 -7.31 -12.88
C GLY A 183 -14.45 -8.24 -13.32
N LEU A 184 -14.88 -9.36 -13.95
CA LEU A 184 -13.97 -10.33 -14.52
C LEU A 184 -13.46 -9.81 -15.86
N ILE A 185 -12.14 -9.72 -15.97
CA ILE A 185 -11.43 -9.46 -17.21
C ILE A 185 -11.11 -10.81 -17.83
N VAL A 186 -11.55 -11.02 -19.05
CA VAL A 186 -11.43 -12.30 -19.77
C VAL A 186 -10.91 -12.07 -21.19
N ALA A 187 -10.44 -13.12 -21.85
CA ALA A 187 -10.06 -13.02 -23.26
C ALA A 187 -11.24 -12.55 -24.13
N PRO A 188 -11.00 -11.97 -25.32
CA PRO A 188 -12.07 -11.55 -26.22
C PRO A 188 -13.05 -12.70 -26.50
N ALA A 189 -14.32 -12.37 -26.59
CA ALA A 189 -15.44 -13.33 -26.74
C ALA A 189 -15.62 -14.31 -25.57
N ASN A 190 -14.90 -14.14 -24.44
CA ASN A 190 -15.06 -14.95 -23.22
C ASN A 190 -15.07 -16.48 -23.50
N PRO A 191 -13.98 -17.06 -24.01
CA PRO A 191 -13.97 -18.45 -24.50
C PRO A 191 -14.27 -19.49 -23.42
N HIS A 192 -14.08 -19.12 -22.14
CA HIS A 192 -14.40 -19.99 -21.02
C HIS A 192 -15.84 -19.79 -20.49
N GLY A 193 -16.62 -18.86 -21.04
CA GLY A 193 -17.97 -18.56 -20.59
C GLY A 193 -18.06 -18.22 -19.10
N VAL A 194 -17.09 -17.45 -18.58
CA VAL A 194 -17.03 -17.05 -17.17
C VAL A 194 -18.04 -15.95 -16.91
N ALA A 195 -18.91 -16.12 -15.92
CA ALA A 195 -19.94 -15.15 -15.58
C ALA A 195 -19.88 -14.69 -14.11
N THR A 196 -19.29 -15.49 -13.22
CA THR A 196 -19.26 -15.25 -11.78
C THR A 196 -17.92 -15.67 -11.16
N MET A 197 -17.65 -15.23 -9.92
CA MET A 197 -16.49 -15.73 -9.15
C MET A 197 -16.56 -17.24 -8.89
N ALA A 198 -17.76 -17.83 -8.82
CA ALA A 198 -17.91 -19.27 -8.66
C ALA A 198 -17.31 -20.05 -9.85
N ASP A 199 -17.44 -19.53 -11.08
CA ASP A 199 -16.83 -20.14 -12.26
C ASP A 199 -15.32 -20.24 -12.17
N VAL A 200 -14.66 -19.23 -11.55
CA VAL A 200 -13.20 -19.19 -11.39
C VAL A 200 -12.72 -20.34 -10.50
N GLY A 201 -13.40 -20.56 -9.37
CA GLY A 201 -13.06 -21.63 -8.43
C GLY A 201 -13.42 -23.03 -8.97
N GLN A 202 -14.61 -23.18 -9.55
CA GLN A 202 -15.12 -24.48 -9.99
C GLN A 202 -14.44 -25.04 -11.24
N ARG A 203 -13.94 -24.16 -12.12
CA ARG A 203 -13.34 -24.56 -13.41
C ARG A 203 -11.83 -24.55 -13.39
N ALA A 204 -11.20 -24.35 -12.23
CA ALA A 204 -9.74 -24.28 -12.05
C ALA A 204 -9.05 -23.35 -13.07
N LEU A 205 -9.68 -22.19 -13.33
CA LEU A 205 -9.14 -21.18 -14.25
C LEU A 205 -7.93 -20.49 -13.61
N ARG A 206 -6.92 -20.18 -14.43
CA ARG A 206 -5.74 -19.44 -13.97
C ARG A 206 -6.11 -18.00 -13.68
N LEU A 207 -6.06 -17.62 -12.41
CA LEU A 207 -6.37 -16.27 -11.93
C LEU A 207 -5.11 -15.39 -11.93
N ALA A 208 -5.16 -14.24 -12.59
CA ALA A 208 -4.23 -13.14 -12.30
C ALA A 208 -4.80 -12.33 -11.13
N ASN A 209 -4.16 -12.42 -9.96
CA ASN A 209 -4.66 -11.81 -8.75
C ASN A 209 -4.00 -10.46 -8.47
N ARG A 210 -4.60 -9.66 -7.59
CA ARG A 210 -4.04 -8.39 -7.14
C ARG A 210 -3.15 -8.60 -5.91
N ASN A 211 -2.24 -7.67 -5.70
CA ASN A 211 -1.38 -7.62 -4.53
C ASN A 211 -2.19 -7.56 -3.22
N ARG A 212 -1.64 -8.16 -2.17
CA ARG A 212 -2.23 -8.12 -0.82
C ARG A 212 -2.35 -6.68 -0.34
N GLY A 213 -3.45 -6.35 0.33
CA GLY A 213 -3.75 -4.98 0.79
C GLY A 213 -4.45 -4.09 -0.24
N SER A 214 -4.61 -4.52 -1.50
CA SER A 214 -5.50 -3.84 -2.45
C SER A 214 -6.97 -4.15 -2.14
N GLY A 215 -7.87 -3.18 -2.34
CA GLY A 215 -9.31 -3.37 -2.13
C GLY A 215 -9.89 -4.48 -3.00
N THR A 216 -9.43 -4.60 -4.25
CA THR A 216 -9.84 -5.69 -5.15
C THR A 216 -9.42 -7.06 -4.62
N ARG A 217 -8.22 -7.20 -4.03
CA ARG A 217 -7.78 -8.46 -3.44
C ARG A 217 -8.63 -8.81 -2.22
N LEU A 218 -8.91 -7.87 -1.35
CA LEU A 218 -9.79 -8.09 -0.19
C LEU A 218 -11.18 -8.52 -0.63
N TRP A 219 -11.72 -7.90 -1.69
CA TRP A 219 -13.01 -8.31 -2.26
C TRP A 219 -12.97 -9.74 -2.82
N ILE A 220 -11.91 -10.12 -3.57
CA ILE A 220 -11.73 -11.49 -4.10
C ILE A 220 -11.70 -12.50 -2.97
N ASP A 221 -10.90 -12.24 -1.93
CA ASP A 221 -10.73 -13.13 -0.79
C ASP A 221 -12.07 -13.34 -0.05
N HIS A 222 -12.85 -12.26 0.12
CA HIS A 222 -14.18 -12.31 0.71
C HIS A 222 -15.16 -13.09 -0.19
N ALA A 223 -15.23 -12.80 -1.47
CA ALA A 223 -16.11 -13.49 -2.41
C ALA A 223 -15.82 -15.00 -2.50
N LEU A 224 -14.56 -15.41 -2.43
CA LEU A 224 -14.17 -16.82 -2.38
C LEU A 224 -14.57 -17.47 -1.05
N ALA A 225 -14.43 -16.76 0.07
CA ALA A 225 -14.84 -17.24 1.39
C ALA A 225 -16.36 -17.47 1.45
N ASP A 226 -17.17 -16.55 0.93
CA ASP A 226 -18.63 -16.67 0.85
C ASP A 226 -19.08 -17.86 0.00
N LEU A 227 -18.30 -18.20 -1.02
CA LEU A 227 -18.53 -19.37 -1.86
C LEU A 227 -18.04 -20.68 -1.22
N GLY A 228 -17.36 -20.63 -0.07
CA GLY A 228 -16.69 -21.77 0.54
C GLY A 228 -15.58 -22.37 -0.33
N ALA A 229 -15.02 -21.58 -1.26
CA ALA A 229 -13.97 -22.02 -2.16
C ALA A 229 -12.61 -21.99 -1.44
N ASP A 230 -11.80 -23.03 -1.67
CA ASP A 230 -10.41 -23.06 -1.19
C ASP A 230 -9.52 -22.22 -2.14
N PRO A 231 -8.97 -21.08 -1.70
CA PRO A 231 -8.10 -20.27 -2.54
C PRO A 231 -6.88 -21.02 -3.05
N SER A 232 -6.36 -21.99 -2.28
CA SER A 232 -5.18 -22.78 -2.65
C SER A 232 -5.43 -23.71 -3.85
N ALA A 233 -6.71 -24.02 -4.13
CA ALA A 233 -7.12 -24.83 -5.28
C ALA A 233 -7.22 -24.01 -6.58
N ILE A 234 -7.16 -22.67 -6.51
CA ILE A 234 -7.28 -21.80 -7.68
C ILE A 234 -5.88 -21.55 -8.29
N PRO A 235 -5.60 -22.02 -9.51
CA PRO A 235 -4.32 -21.78 -10.16
C PRO A 235 -4.06 -20.27 -10.29
N GLY A 236 -2.85 -19.83 -9.91
CA GLY A 236 -2.47 -18.42 -10.00
C GLY A 236 -2.95 -17.51 -8.86
N TYR A 237 -3.70 -18.03 -7.87
CA TYR A 237 -4.18 -17.22 -6.74
C TYR A 237 -3.05 -16.46 -5.99
N GLU A 238 -1.86 -17.06 -5.86
CA GLU A 238 -0.70 -16.40 -5.25
C GLU A 238 0.12 -15.54 -6.24
N THR A 239 -0.23 -15.57 -7.55
CA THR A 239 0.43 -14.74 -8.56
C THR A 239 -0.18 -13.35 -8.54
N ALA A 240 0.52 -12.41 -7.89
CA ALA A 240 0.02 -11.07 -7.65
C ALA A 240 0.59 -10.03 -8.62
N TYR A 241 -0.25 -9.06 -8.97
CA TYR A 241 0.09 -7.89 -9.80
C TYR A 241 -0.31 -6.61 -9.08
N ASP A 242 0.51 -5.58 -9.21
CA ASP A 242 0.32 -4.32 -8.46
C ASP A 242 -0.73 -3.38 -9.07
N THR A 243 -1.14 -3.61 -10.34
CA THR A 243 -2.04 -2.72 -11.06
C THR A 243 -3.18 -3.46 -11.76
N HIS A 244 -4.29 -2.77 -12.03
CA HIS A 244 -5.38 -3.30 -12.86
C HIS A 244 -4.93 -3.56 -14.30
N THR A 245 -4.04 -2.72 -14.83
CA THR A 245 -3.44 -2.95 -16.15
C THR A 245 -2.58 -4.22 -16.15
N GLY A 246 -1.79 -4.47 -15.09
CA GLY A 246 -0.94 -5.67 -14.99
C GLY A 246 -1.74 -6.97 -15.00
N VAL A 247 -2.87 -7.05 -14.28
CA VAL A 247 -3.74 -8.25 -14.34
C VAL A 247 -4.40 -8.40 -15.71
N ALA A 248 -4.83 -7.29 -16.34
CA ALA A 248 -5.39 -7.32 -17.68
C ALA A 248 -4.36 -7.76 -18.73
N GLU A 249 -3.11 -7.30 -18.63
CA GLU A 249 -2.01 -7.77 -19.49
C GLU A 249 -1.71 -9.26 -19.34
N ALA A 250 -1.85 -9.83 -18.13
CA ALA A 250 -1.68 -11.26 -17.93
C ALA A 250 -2.73 -12.06 -18.71
N VAL A 251 -3.97 -11.58 -18.74
CA VAL A 251 -5.04 -12.16 -19.55
C VAL A 251 -4.77 -11.97 -21.05
N ALA A 252 -4.36 -10.76 -21.47
CA ALA A 252 -4.06 -10.48 -22.87
C ALA A 252 -2.92 -11.35 -23.44
N ARG A 253 -1.91 -11.68 -22.61
CA ARG A 253 -0.80 -12.56 -22.97
C ARG A 253 -1.14 -14.06 -22.87
N GLY A 254 -2.32 -14.43 -22.39
CA GLY A 254 -2.73 -15.82 -22.15
C GLY A 254 -1.97 -16.51 -21.01
N THR A 255 -1.30 -15.76 -20.12
CA THR A 255 -0.68 -16.31 -18.91
C THR A 255 -1.67 -16.52 -17.77
N ALA A 256 -2.82 -15.84 -17.84
CA ALA A 256 -4.00 -16.06 -17.03
C ALA A 256 -5.25 -16.21 -17.92
N ASP A 257 -6.26 -16.91 -17.42
CA ASP A 257 -7.54 -17.09 -18.10
C ASP A 257 -8.54 -16.01 -17.70
N VAL A 258 -8.39 -15.49 -16.48
CA VAL A 258 -9.28 -14.52 -15.86
C VAL A 258 -8.52 -13.64 -14.88
N ALA A 259 -9.01 -12.41 -14.70
CA ALA A 259 -8.59 -11.49 -13.65
C ALA A 259 -9.79 -10.74 -13.09
N VAL A 260 -9.64 -10.11 -11.91
CA VAL A 260 -10.60 -9.12 -11.42
C VAL A 260 -9.97 -7.73 -11.51
N GLY A 261 -10.71 -6.81 -12.12
CA GLY A 261 -10.21 -5.45 -12.29
C GLY A 261 -11.28 -4.49 -12.79
N VAL A 262 -10.88 -3.24 -13.06
CA VAL A 262 -11.77 -2.20 -13.56
C VAL A 262 -12.05 -2.37 -15.06
N ALA A 263 -13.25 -2.00 -15.50
CA ALA A 263 -13.69 -2.09 -16.91
C ALA A 263 -12.71 -1.40 -17.87
N ALA A 264 -12.19 -0.24 -17.47
CA ALA A 264 -11.24 0.54 -18.27
C ALA A 264 -9.94 -0.23 -18.59
N ALA A 265 -9.45 -1.08 -17.69
CA ALA A 265 -8.25 -1.87 -17.94
C ALA A 265 -8.51 -2.97 -18.99
N ALA A 266 -9.71 -3.55 -19.00
CA ALA A 266 -10.12 -4.52 -20.01
C ALA A 266 -10.25 -3.85 -21.38
N GLU A 267 -10.97 -2.71 -21.45
CA GLU A 267 -11.23 -2.01 -22.71
C GLU A 267 -9.93 -1.52 -23.36
N ARG A 268 -8.98 -0.98 -22.57
CA ARG A 268 -7.66 -0.53 -23.06
C ARG A 268 -6.89 -1.60 -23.83
N LEU A 269 -7.11 -2.87 -23.51
CA LEU A 269 -6.43 -4.02 -24.13
C LEU A 269 -7.35 -4.84 -25.06
N GLY A 270 -8.57 -4.35 -25.34
CA GLY A 270 -9.54 -5.05 -26.18
C GLY A 270 -10.01 -6.39 -25.62
N LEU A 271 -10.02 -6.52 -24.29
CA LEU A 271 -10.43 -7.73 -23.58
C LEU A 271 -11.94 -7.73 -23.31
N GLY A 272 -12.51 -8.91 -23.05
CA GLY A 272 -13.86 -9.07 -22.55
C GLY A 272 -13.96 -8.63 -21.08
N PHE A 273 -15.11 -8.08 -20.70
CA PHE A 273 -15.41 -7.67 -19.34
C PHE A 273 -16.78 -8.18 -18.89
N VAL A 274 -16.84 -8.78 -17.69
CA VAL A 274 -18.08 -9.24 -17.08
C VAL A 274 -18.23 -8.51 -15.75
N PRO A 275 -19.18 -7.55 -15.63
CA PRO A 275 -19.34 -6.75 -14.42
C PRO A 275 -19.73 -7.62 -13.23
N LEU A 276 -19.14 -7.36 -12.06
CA LEU A 276 -19.42 -8.06 -10.81
C LEU A 276 -19.98 -7.14 -9.73
N PHE A 277 -19.35 -6.01 -9.52
CA PHE A 277 -19.73 -5.07 -8.47
C PHE A 277 -19.27 -3.65 -8.79
N ARG A 278 -19.83 -2.73 -8.02
CA ARG A 278 -19.53 -1.31 -8.10
C ARG A 278 -18.86 -0.89 -6.80
N GLU A 279 -17.76 -0.17 -6.89
CA GLU A 279 -17.03 0.33 -5.72
C GLU A 279 -16.96 1.84 -5.70
N ARG A 280 -16.77 2.40 -4.51
CA ARG A 280 -16.52 3.81 -4.30
C ARG A 280 -15.04 4.03 -4.01
N TYR A 281 -14.42 4.90 -4.80
CA TYR A 281 -13.05 5.35 -4.59
C TYR A 281 -13.06 6.72 -3.93
N ASP A 282 -12.50 6.84 -2.73
CA ASP A 282 -12.39 8.08 -1.99
C ASP A 282 -10.92 8.50 -1.82
N LEU A 283 -10.71 9.80 -1.72
CA LEU A 283 -9.49 10.43 -1.23
C LEU A 283 -9.69 10.73 0.26
N VAL A 284 -8.80 10.19 1.10
CA VAL A 284 -8.89 10.31 2.56
C VAL A 284 -7.75 11.17 3.06
N MET A 285 -8.05 12.19 3.86
CA MET A 285 -7.06 13.13 4.39
C MET A 285 -7.48 13.67 5.76
N SER A 286 -6.54 14.20 6.53
CA SER A 286 -6.85 14.90 7.78
C SER A 286 -7.52 16.25 7.52
N VAL A 287 -8.22 16.79 8.52
CA VAL A 287 -8.83 18.13 8.42
C VAL A 287 -7.77 19.21 8.19
N GLU A 288 -6.59 19.07 8.79
CA GLU A 288 -5.49 20.03 8.60
C GLU A 288 -4.99 20.04 7.14
N VAL A 289 -4.90 18.87 6.50
CA VAL A 289 -4.54 18.75 5.09
C VAL A 289 -5.66 19.31 4.21
N TYR A 290 -6.92 18.98 4.52
CA TYR A 290 -8.08 19.45 3.77
C TYR A 290 -8.17 20.97 3.72
N GLN A 291 -7.75 21.69 4.79
CA GLN A 291 -7.77 23.15 4.89
C GLN A 291 -6.62 23.85 4.17
N ARG A 292 -5.63 23.12 3.65
CA ARG A 292 -4.53 23.72 2.90
C ARG A 292 -5.01 24.28 1.56
N GLU A 293 -4.40 25.36 1.13
CA GLU A 293 -4.76 26.04 -0.12
C GLU A 293 -4.65 25.13 -1.35
N GLU A 294 -3.61 24.28 -1.40
CA GLU A 294 -3.38 23.30 -2.45
C GLU A 294 -4.50 22.25 -2.49
N THR A 295 -4.98 21.83 -1.32
CA THR A 295 -6.09 20.87 -1.22
C THR A 295 -7.41 21.51 -1.63
N VAL A 296 -7.64 22.76 -1.26
CA VAL A 296 -8.84 23.49 -1.68
C VAL A 296 -8.92 23.56 -3.21
N ARG A 297 -7.81 23.87 -3.88
CA ARG A 297 -7.74 23.84 -5.36
C ARG A 297 -8.02 22.46 -5.94
N LEU A 298 -7.45 21.40 -5.33
CA LEU A 298 -7.72 20.01 -5.73
C LEU A 298 -9.22 19.68 -5.64
N ILE A 299 -9.88 20.09 -4.54
CA ILE A 299 -11.32 19.88 -4.32
C ILE A 299 -12.16 20.68 -5.34
N GLU A 300 -11.82 21.94 -5.60
CA GLU A 300 -12.47 22.74 -6.63
C GLU A 300 -12.36 22.08 -8.00
N ARG A 301 -11.21 21.48 -8.31
CA ARG A 301 -11.02 20.71 -9.53
C ARG A 301 -11.93 19.49 -9.59
N LEU A 302 -12.07 18.72 -8.52
CA LEU A 302 -13.00 17.57 -8.45
C LEU A 302 -14.45 18.02 -8.75
N HIS A 303 -14.85 19.20 -8.29
CA HIS A 303 -16.17 19.77 -8.56
C HIS A 303 -16.33 20.34 -9.98
N SER A 304 -15.22 20.53 -10.72
CA SER A 304 -15.29 21.14 -12.05
C SER A 304 -16.03 20.24 -13.05
N LYS A 305 -16.78 20.88 -13.96
CA LYS A 305 -17.47 20.16 -15.05
C LYS A 305 -16.48 19.43 -15.96
N THR A 306 -15.30 20.01 -16.19
CA THR A 306 -14.25 19.46 -17.03
C THR A 306 -13.75 18.15 -16.45
N PHE A 307 -13.38 18.12 -15.17
CA PHE A 307 -12.88 16.91 -14.53
C PHE A 307 -13.96 15.82 -14.46
N ARG A 308 -15.18 16.17 -14.04
CA ARG A 308 -16.31 15.21 -14.02
C ARG A 308 -16.60 14.64 -15.40
N HIS A 309 -16.50 15.44 -16.45
CA HIS A 309 -16.64 14.98 -17.83
C HIS A 309 -15.49 14.02 -18.21
N THR A 310 -14.25 14.35 -17.86
CA THR A 310 -13.10 13.46 -18.09
C THR A 310 -13.31 12.11 -17.41
N VAL A 311 -13.70 12.08 -16.13
CA VAL A 311 -13.97 10.85 -15.39
C VAL A 311 -15.11 10.04 -16.03
N SER A 312 -16.20 10.69 -16.44
CA SER A 312 -17.36 10.01 -17.06
C SER A 312 -17.06 9.36 -18.41
N ARG A 313 -15.94 9.74 -19.05
CA ARG A 313 -15.47 9.12 -20.30
C ARG A 313 -14.58 7.89 -20.08
N ILE A 314 -14.17 7.65 -18.85
CA ILE A 314 -13.40 6.45 -18.51
C ILE A 314 -14.40 5.29 -18.44
N PRO A 315 -14.17 4.19 -19.17
CA PRO A 315 -15.09 3.05 -19.18
C PRO A 315 -15.35 2.47 -17.79
N GLY A 316 -16.61 2.37 -17.41
CA GLY A 316 -17.04 1.85 -16.10
C GLY A 316 -16.86 2.84 -14.94
N TYR A 317 -16.60 4.13 -15.21
CA TYR A 317 -16.53 5.17 -14.18
C TYR A 317 -17.75 6.08 -14.19
N GLU A 318 -18.18 6.50 -13.00
CA GLU A 318 -19.27 7.43 -12.79
C GLU A 318 -18.82 8.59 -11.92
N SER A 319 -19.06 9.81 -12.40
CA SER A 319 -18.66 11.06 -11.76
C SER A 319 -19.79 11.78 -11.01
N GLY A 320 -20.96 11.15 -10.86
CA GLY A 320 -22.12 11.79 -10.22
C GLY A 320 -21.86 12.28 -8.80
N ALA A 321 -21.14 11.48 -8.03
CA ALA A 321 -20.76 11.80 -6.64
C ALA A 321 -19.34 12.36 -6.50
N THR A 322 -18.63 12.65 -7.60
CA THR A 322 -17.26 13.21 -7.55
C THR A 322 -17.26 14.54 -6.80
N GLY A 323 -16.43 14.65 -5.77
CA GLY A 323 -16.37 15.80 -4.88
C GLY A 323 -17.31 15.72 -3.67
N ASP A 324 -18.18 14.72 -3.55
CA ASP A 324 -19.00 14.54 -2.34
C ASP A 324 -18.09 14.23 -1.15
N GLU A 325 -18.41 14.84 0.00
CA GLU A 325 -17.59 14.83 1.19
C GLU A 325 -18.28 14.11 2.35
N LEU A 326 -17.52 13.33 3.08
CA LEU A 326 -17.92 12.72 4.34
C LEU A 326 -16.87 13.03 5.41
N ARG A 327 -17.26 13.81 6.42
CA ARG A 327 -16.41 14.08 7.58
C ARG A 327 -16.65 13.02 8.64
N LEU A 328 -15.57 12.42 9.10
CA LEU A 328 -15.53 11.51 10.25
C LEU A 328 -14.88 12.27 11.41
N ALA A 329 -15.72 12.61 12.38
CA ALA A 329 -15.26 13.21 13.64
C ALA A 329 -14.98 12.12 14.67
N VAL A 330 -13.99 12.38 15.55
CA VAL A 330 -13.64 11.53 16.70
C VAL A 330 -14.61 11.75 17.86
#